data_fce3cec4ccfe94e399106de6be0e4223
#
_entry.id   fce3cec4ccfe94e399106de6be0e4223
#
_cell.length_a   1.000
_cell.length_b   1.000
_cell.length_c   1.000
_cell.angle_alpha   90.00
_cell.angle_beta   90.00
_cell.angle_gamma   90.00
#
_symmetry.space_group_name_H-M   'P 1'
#
loop_
_entity.id
_entity.type
_entity.pdbx_description
1 polymer ?
#
loop_
_entity_poly.entity_id
_entity_poly.type
_entity_poly.pdbx_seq_one_letter_code
_entity_poly.pdbx_strand_id
1 'polypeptide(L)'
;IWKRDNFNDDRAFKNTETLTFKEILDQEQTYNFDINKDGSVGDVIAQVLTNDGKGHSLYQTVSGSYVIDDSGLSVGSATTDPTILITEKVVRGKTTASNYEFTQTPTGIVTNADGSNAVYYQDTKGNWFKESFSSTGVFTTQETYTLSQLFADESKYKNDLNNDGSIGDVITAVIGDNGSIGLYQTGSGSYLIDNSGLGIGDSSV
;
A
#
# COMPACT_ATOMS: atom_id res chain seq x y z
N ILE A 1 17.07 13.01 -19.21
CA ILE A 1 18.27 12.79 -18.37
C ILE A 1 18.65 14.12 -17.73
N TRP A 2 18.65 14.17 -16.41
CA TRP A 2 19.04 15.34 -15.64
C TRP A 2 20.56 15.35 -15.42
N LYS A 3 21.16 16.53 -15.48
CA LYS A 3 22.59 16.71 -15.24
C LYS A 3 22.82 17.88 -14.30
N ARG A 4 23.79 17.71 -13.39
CA ARG A 4 24.27 18.75 -12.50
C ARG A 4 25.75 19.02 -12.78
N ASP A 5 26.07 20.27 -13.10
CA ASP A 5 27.45 20.73 -13.19
C ASP A 5 27.93 21.23 -11.83
N ASN A 6 28.99 20.64 -11.32
CA ASN A 6 29.61 21.05 -10.06
C ASN A 6 30.79 21.96 -10.31
N PHE A 7 30.96 22.97 -9.45
CA PHE A 7 32.03 23.90 -9.47
C PHE A 7 32.78 23.88 -8.11
N ASN A 8 34.08 24.16 -8.10
CA ASN A 8 34.82 24.33 -6.87
C ASN A 8 34.60 25.74 -6.27
N ASP A 9 35.23 26.04 -5.13
CA ASP A 9 35.12 27.31 -4.43
C ASP A 9 35.59 28.50 -5.28
N ASP A 10 36.51 28.27 -6.22
CA ASP A 10 37.02 29.28 -7.18
C ASP A 10 36.11 29.40 -8.41
N ARG A 11 34.95 28.76 -8.41
CA ARG A 11 33.97 28.70 -9.53
C ARG A 11 34.52 28.02 -10.80
N ALA A 12 35.62 27.27 -10.71
CA ALA A 12 36.08 26.44 -11.82
C ALA A 12 35.25 25.14 -11.89
N PHE A 13 34.92 24.76 -13.12
CA PHE A 13 34.19 23.50 -13.38
C PHE A 13 34.99 22.31 -12.81
N LYS A 14 34.29 21.46 -12.11
CA LYS A 14 34.83 20.22 -11.51
C LYS A 14 34.42 18.97 -12.25
N ASN A 15 33.13 18.75 -12.35
CA ASN A 15 32.54 17.59 -13.03
C ASN A 15 31.07 17.81 -13.34
N THR A 16 30.52 16.96 -14.22
CA THR A 16 29.10 16.81 -14.46
C THR A 16 28.64 15.48 -13.89
N GLU A 17 27.56 15.49 -13.13
CA GLU A 17 26.89 14.29 -12.61
C GLU A 17 25.56 14.07 -13.32
N THR A 18 25.20 12.81 -13.54
CA THR A 18 23.84 12.46 -13.98
C THR A 18 23.00 12.19 -12.75
N LEU A 19 21.84 12.83 -12.68
CA LEU A 19 20.91 12.68 -11.56
C LEU A 19 19.68 11.86 -12.00
N THR A 20 19.21 11.02 -11.12
CA THR A 20 17.89 10.39 -11.21
C THR A 20 16.79 11.41 -10.92
N PHE A 21 15.56 11.09 -11.26
CA PHE A 21 14.42 11.96 -10.96
C PHE A 21 14.26 12.16 -9.44
N LYS A 22 14.40 11.09 -8.66
CA LYS A 22 14.37 11.18 -7.20
C LYS A 22 15.44 12.13 -6.64
N GLU A 23 16.67 12.06 -7.13
CA GLU A 23 17.73 12.96 -6.69
C GLU A 23 17.45 14.42 -7.02
N ILE A 24 16.72 14.71 -8.11
CA ILE A 24 16.25 16.07 -8.39
C ILE A 24 15.26 16.53 -7.34
N LEU A 25 14.26 15.71 -7.01
CA LEU A 25 13.26 16.03 -5.98
C LEU A 25 13.89 16.22 -4.59
N ASP A 26 14.89 15.41 -4.23
CA ASP A 26 15.67 15.57 -3.00
C ASP A 26 16.43 16.92 -2.99
N GLN A 27 16.96 17.36 -4.15
CA GLN A 27 17.62 18.67 -4.28
C GLN A 27 16.61 19.82 -4.14
N GLU A 28 15.42 19.69 -4.73
CA GLU A 28 14.34 20.68 -4.61
C GLU A 28 13.97 20.90 -3.14
N GLN A 29 13.78 19.80 -2.40
CA GLN A 29 13.49 19.86 -0.98
C GLN A 29 14.64 20.50 -0.19
N THR A 30 15.89 20.15 -0.53
CA THR A 30 17.10 20.69 0.12
C THR A 30 17.23 22.20 -0.08
N TYR A 31 16.96 22.68 -1.29
CA TYR A 31 17.13 24.09 -1.66
C TYR A 31 15.82 24.89 -1.60
N ASN A 32 14.69 24.23 -1.31
CA ASN A 32 13.34 24.82 -1.34
C ASN A 32 13.06 25.55 -2.64
N PHE A 33 13.36 24.90 -3.75
CA PHE A 33 13.26 25.47 -5.08
C PHE A 33 12.83 24.42 -6.11
N ASP A 34 11.78 24.71 -6.88
CA ASP A 34 11.29 23.88 -7.99
C ASP A 34 12.32 23.88 -9.14
N ILE A 35 13.18 22.85 -9.16
CA ILE A 35 14.26 22.70 -10.14
C ILE A 35 13.72 22.15 -11.46
N ASN A 36 12.79 21.21 -11.40
CA ASN A 36 12.24 20.52 -12.56
C ASN A 36 11.09 21.30 -13.23
N LYS A 37 10.57 22.33 -12.56
CA LYS A 37 9.48 23.22 -13.00
C LYS A 37 8.14 22.48 -13.19
N ASP A 38 7.85 21.51 -12.33
CA ASP A 38 6.57 20.80 -12.32
C ASP A 38 5.50 21.49 -11.46
N GLY A 39 5.86 22.56 -10.76
CA GLY A 39 4.98 23.36 -9.91
C GLY A 39 4.99 22.95 -8.45
N SER A 40 5.83 21.99 -8.06
CA SER A 40 5.98 21.51 -6.68
C SER A 40 7.46 21.62 -6.23
N VAL A 41 7.70 21.46 -4.93
CA VAL A 41 9.05 21.41 -4.36
C VAL A 41 9.19 20.08 -3.66
N GLY A 42 10.12 19.25 -4.15
CA GLY A 42 10.40 17.92 -3.63
C GLY A 42 9.39 16.85 -4.05
N ASP A 43 9.47 15.70 -3.41
CA ASP A 43 8.60 14.57 -3.72
C ASP A 43 7.21 14.79 -3.10
N VAL A 44 6.18 14.77 -3.92
CA VAL A 44 4.79 15.00 -3.50
C VAL A 44 3.92 13.77 -3.79
N ILE A 45 2.79 13.68 -3.09
CA ILE A 45 1.81 12.61 -3.31
C ILE A 45 1.21 12.72 -4.72
N ALA A 46 1.38 11.68 -5.51
CA ALA A 46 0.77 11.54 -6.83
C ALA A 46 -0.63 10.92 -6.73
N GLN A 47 -0.81 9.93 -5.84
CA GLN A 47 -2.12 9.28 -5.63
C GLN A 47 -2.23 8.64 -4.25
N VAL A 48 -3.47 8.54 -3.78
CA VAL A 48 -3.86 7.71 -2.63
C VAL A 48 -4.22 6.33 -3.17
N LEU A 49 -3.58 5.29 -2.67
CA LEU A 49 -3.82 3.91 -3.13
C LEU A 49 -4.92 3.23 -2.30
N THR A 50 -4.77 3.23 -1.00
CA THR A 50 -5.71 2.60 -0.06
C THR A 50 -5.52 3.17 1.34
N ASN A 51 -6.46 2.89 2.25
CA ASN A 51 -6.40 3.29 3.66
C ASN A 51 -6.87 2.14 4.58
N ASP A 52 -6.54 2.24 5.87
CA ASP A 52 -6.91 1.23 6.87
C ASP A 52 -8.22 1.54 7.63
N GLY A 53 -8.93 2.59 7.23
CA GLY A 53 -10.14 3.04 7.93
C GLY A 53 -9.89 3.61 9.34
N LYS A 54 -8.64 3.69 9.80
CA LYS A 54 -8.22 4.15 11.13
C LYS A 54 -7.31 5.37 11.10
N GLY A 55 -7.07 5.90 9.91
CA GLY A 55 -6.28 7.09 9.67
C GLY A 55 -5.03 6.87 8.84
N HIS A 56 -4.46 5.65 8.79
CA HIS A 56 -3.30 5.38 7.97
C HIS A 56 -3.70 5.16 6.51
N SER A 57 -2.95 5.75 5.61
CA SER A 57 -3.13 5.58 4.17
C SER A 57 -1.82 5.23 3.50
N LEU A 58 -1.90 4.44 2.43
CA LEU A 58 -0.79 4.15 1.54
C LEU A 58 -0.90 5.05 0.32
N TYR A 59 0.18 5.75 0.04
CA TYR A 59 0.30 6.69 -1.05
C TYR A 59 1.40 6.28 -2.02
N GLN A 60 1.29 6.73 -3.27
CA GLN A 60 2.39 6.74 -4.22
C GLN A 60 2.77 8.19 -4.53
N THR A 61 4.07 8.46 -4.55
CA THR A 61 4.62 9.78 -4.87
C THR A 61 4.90 9.93 -6.36
N VAL A 62 5.20 11.16 -6.80
CA VAL A 62 5.58 11.43 -8.20
C VAL A 62 6.91 10.77 -8.58
N SER A 63 7.80 10.49 -7.63
CA SER A 63 9.03 9.70 -7.87
C SER A 63 8.76 8.21 -8.04
N GLY A 64 7.53 7.75 -7.79
CA GLY A 64 7.16 6.34 -7.76
C GLY A 64 7.45 5.66 -6.43
N SER A 65 7.88 6.40 -5.41
CA SER A 65 8.05 5.86 -4.05
C SER A 65 6.69 5.59 -3.40
N TYR A 66 6.66 4.69 -2.42
CA TYR A 66 5.46 4.42 -1.61
C TYR A 66 5.68 4.92 -0.19
N VAL A 67 4.68 5.58 0.36
CA VAL A 67 4.72 6.11 1.72
C VAL A 67 3.44 5.77 2.47
N ILE A 68 3.56 5.53 3.79
CA ILE A 68 2.44 5.34 4.69
C ILE A 68 2.42 6.55 5.63
N ASP A 69 1.25 7.14 5.81
CA ASP A 69 1.06 8.33 6.62
C ASP A 69 -0.31 8.34 7.29
N ASP A 70 -0.40 8.91 8.49
CA ASP A 70 -1.62 9.04 9.29
C ASP A 70 -2.14 10.49 9.39
N SER A 71 -1.46 11.45 8.76
CA SER A 71 -1.83 12.87 8.80
C SER A 71 -2.90 13.28 7.79
N GLY A 72 -3.36 12.33 6.94
CA GLY A 72 -4.40 12.59 5.95
C GLY A 72 -3.91 13.41 4.75
N LEU A 73 -2.75 13.08 4.21
CA LEU A 73 -2.20 13.72 3.02
C LEU A 73 -3.15 13.60 1.83
N SER A 74 -3.08 14.57 0.94
CA SER A 74 -3.80 14.60 -0.32
C SER A 74 -2.84 14.67 -1.50
N VAL A 75 -3.35 14.45 -2.72
CA VAL A 75 -2.57 14.63 -3.95
C VAL A 75 -1.98 16.04 -3.98
N GLY A 76 -0.69 16.14 -4.26
CA GLY A 76 0.10 17.36 -4.23
C GLY A 76 0.70 17.73 -2.86
N SER A 77 0.35 17.02 -1.77
CA SER A 77 1.00 17.22 -0.48
C SER A 77 2.46 16.79 -0.52
N ALA A 78 3.34 17.59 0.06
CA ALA A 78 4.75 17.20 0.24
C ALA A 78 4.89 16.10 1.30
N THR A 79 5.85 15.19 1.10
CA THR A 79 6.13 14.05 2.00
C THR A 79 7.10 14.45 3.12
N THR A 80 6.90 15.61 3.76
CA THR A 80 7.92 16.23 4.60
C THR A 80 7.97 15.76 6.06
N ASP A 81 6.96 15.05 6.59
CA ASP A 81 6.99 14.50 7.98
C ASP A 81 5.66 13.84 8.36
N PRO A 82 5.59 12.84 9.19
CA PRO A 82 6.44 11.71 9.54
C PRO A 82 6.12 10.46 8.71
N THR A 83 6.16 10.59 7.44
CA THR A 83 5.84 9.51 6.50
C THR A 83 6.79 8.34 6.65
N ILE A 84 6.22 7.14 6.75
CA ILE A 84 6.99 5.91 6.66
C ILE A 84 7.25 5.64 5.19
N LEU A 85 8.45 5.92 4.72
CA LEU A 85 8.88 5.54 3.38
C LEU A 85 9.04 4.03 3.29
N ILE A 86 8.31 3.39 2.38
CA ILE A 86 8.49 1.97 2.11
C ILE A 86 9.80 1.80 1.34
N THR A 87 10.77 1.17 1.99
CA THR A 87 12.09 0.94 1.43
C THR A 87 12.45 -0.53 1.47
N GLU A 88 13.25 -0.94 0.50
CA GLU A 88 14.09 -2.11 0.39
C GLU A 88 13.47 -3.50 0.56
N LYS A 89 13.60 -4.26 -0.51
CA LYS A 89 13.58 -5.72 -0.48
C LYS A 89 15.02 -6.22 -0.40
N VAL A 90 15.43 -6.78 0.75
CA VAL A 90 16.69 -7.51 0.84
C VAL A 90 16.50 -8.88 0.21
N VAL A 91 16.94 -9.06 -1.02
CA VAL A 91 16.95 -10.35 -1.69
C VAL A 91 18.34 -10.96 -1.58
N ARG A 92 18.47 -12.06 -0.85
CA ARG A 92 19.71 -12.85 -0.69
C ARG A 92 20.92 -12.08 -0.18
N GLY A 93 20.72 -11.22 0.83
CA GLY A 93 21.84 -10.48 1.46
C GLY A 93 22.43 -9.37 0.61
N LYS A 94 21.80 -9.00 -0.49
CA LYS A 94 22.10 -7.78 -1.24
C LYS A 94 20.97 -6.80 -1.05
N THR A 95 21.29 -5.65 -0.47
CA THR A 95 20.44 -4.48 -0.45
C THR A 95 20.33 -3.98 -1.89
N THR A 96 19.21 -4.18 -2.55
CA THR A 96 18.91 -3.41 -3.75
C THR A 96 18.29 -2.11 -3.28
N ALA A 97 19.13 -1.12 -3.02
CA ALA A 97 18.71 0.23 -2.75
C ALA A 97 18.04 0.78 -4.01
N SER A 98 16.75 0.71 -4.07
CA SER A 98 15.90 1.45 -5.00
C SER A 98 14.49 1.40 -4.45
N ASN A 99 13.65 2.31 -4.85
CA ASN A 99 12.26 2.38 -4.47
C ASN A 99 11.63 0.98 -4.49
N TYR A 100 10.92 0.63 -3.41
CA TYR A 100 10.14 -0.59 -3.38
C TYR A 100 9.08 -0.52 -4.48
N GLU A 101 8.89 -1.61 -5.22
CA GLU A 101 7.86 -1.70 -6.25
C GLU A 101 6.91 -2.84 -5.92
N PHE A 102 5.63 -2.52 -5.74
CA PHE A 102 4.59 -3.54 -5.73
C PHE A 102 4.42 -4.12 -7.12
N THR A 103 4.25 -5.43 -7.22
CA THR A 103 4.02 -6.11 -8.51
C THR A 103 2.64 -5.81 -9.10
N GLN A 104 1.70 -5.37 -8.26
CA GLN A 104 0.34 -4.96 -8.62
C GLN A 104 -0.11 -3.81 -7.71
N THR A 105 -1.18 -3.13 -8.10
CA THR A 105 -1.76 -2.05 -7.29
C THR A 105 -2.27 -2.59 -5.96
N PRO A 106 -1.81 -2.06 -4.81
CA PRO A 106 -2.34 -2.38 -3.50
C PRO A 106 -3.84 -2.11 -3.39
N THR A 107 -4.57 -3.01 -2.74
CA THR A 107 -6.01 -2.88 -2.48
C THR A 107 -6.32 -2.60 -1.02
N GLY A 108 -5.47 -3.04 -0.10
CA GLY A 108 -5.67 -2.86 1.33
C GLY A 108 -4.36 -2.65 2.08
N ILE A 109 -4.46 -1.96 3.20
CA ILE A 109 -3.36 -1.76 4.16
C ILE A 109 -3.88 -1.95 5.57
N VAL A 110 -3.03 -2.46 6.45
CA VAL A 110 -3.25 -2.44 7.90
C VAL A 110 -1.99 -2.02 8.63
N THR A 111 -2.15 -1.23 9.68
CA THR A 111 -1.10 -0.90 10.63
C THR A 111 -1.33 -1.66 11.93
N ASN A 112 -0.35 -2.41 12.38
CA ASN A 112 -0.40 -3.18 13.62
C ASN A 112 -0.09 -2.28 14.83
N ALA A 113 -0.39 -2.78 16.02
CA ALA A 113 -0.16 -2.05 17.26
C ALA A 113 1.34 -1.76 17.55
N ASP A 114 2.25 -2.51 16.96
CA ASP A 114 3.70 -2.30 17.04
C ASP A 114 4.24 -1.33 15.98
N GLY A 115 3.34 -0.73 15.17
CA GLY A 115 3.67 0.17 14.08
C GLY A 115 4.10 -0.54 12.79
N SER A 116 4.21 -1.86 12.77
CA SER A 116 4.47 -2.60 11.54
C SER A 116 3.26 -2.54 10.60
N ASN A 117 3.51 -2.65 9.30
CA ASN A 117 2.47 -2.50 8.30
C ASN A 117 2.36 -3.76 7.43
N ALA A 118 1.16 -4.05 6.95
CA ALA A 118 0.94 -5.06 5.94
C ALA A 118 0.09 -4.49 4.80
N VAL A 119 0.48 -4.81 3.57
CA VAL A 119 -0.17 -4.36 2.33
C VAL A 119 -0.66 -5.58 1.58
N TYR A 120 -1.89 -5.51 1.08
CA TYR A 120 -2.56 -6.60 0.37
C TYR A 120 -2.78 -6.21 -1.08
N TYR A 121 -2.63 -7.17 -1.98
CA TYR A 121 -2.92 -7.03 -3.40
C TYR A 121 -3.19 -8.39 -4.06
N GLN A 122 -3.80 -8.35 -5.23
CA GLN A 122 -4.07 -9.54 -6.05
C GLN A 122 -3.23 -9.49 -7.34
N ASP A 123 -2.62 -10.62 -7.73
CA ASP A 123 -1.92 -10.71 -9.01
C ASP A 123 -2.90 -10.88 -10.19
N THR A 124 -2.38 -10.81 -11.41
CA THR A 124 -3.18 -10.98 -12.64
C THR A 124 -3.77 -12.38 -12.82
N LYS A 125 -3.38 -13.35 -11.99
CA LYS A 125 -3.91 -14.73 -11.98
C LYS A 125 -4.95 -14.95 -10.89
N GLY A 126 -5.24 -13.93 -10.08
CA GLY A 126 -6.18 -14.00 -8.98
C GLY A 126 -5.60 -14.50 -7.65
N ASN A 127 -4.28 -14.65 -7.54
CA ASN A 127 -3.65 -15.01 -6.27
C ASN A 127 -3.50 -13.78 -5.38
N TRP A 128 -3.85 -13.92 -4.11
CA TRP A 128 -3.68 -12.89 -3.11
C TRP A 128 -2.31 -12.96 -2.46
N PHE A 129 -1.76 -11.79 -2.16
CA PHE A 129 -0.50 -11.61 -1.47
C PHE A 129 -0.65 -10.63 -0.32
N LYS A 130 0.11 -10.90 0.74
CA LYS A 130 0.35 -10.00 1.84
C LYS A 130 1.83 -9.73 1.92
N GLU A 131 2.21 -8.48 1.87
CA GLU A 131 3.57 -8.01 2.10
C GLU A 131 3.64 -7.27 3.42
N SER A 132 4.60 -7.64 4.25
CA SER A 132 4.78 -7.06 5.57
C SER A 132 6.01 -6.17 5.60
N PHE A 133 5.89 -5.06 6.35
CA PHE A 133 6.92 -4.04 6.52
C PHE A 133 7.10 -3.74 8.01
N SER A 134 8.33 -3.45 8.42
CA SER A 134 8.61 -2.98 9.77
C SER A 134 7.95 -1.62 10.03
N SER A 135 7.95 -1.16 11.29
CA SER A 135 7.51 0.19 11.66
C SER A 135 8.33 1.33 11.02
N THR A 136 9.47 0.99 10.41
CA THR A 136 10.30 1.93 9.65
C THR A 136 10.18 1.75 8.13
N GLY A 137 9.19 0.98 7.66
CA GLY A 137 8.91 0.78 6.23
C GLY A 137 9.81 -0.24 5.53
N VAL A 138 10.66 -0.97 6.26
CA VAL A 138 11.53 -1.99 5.65
C VAL A 138 10.73 -3.26 5.38
N PHE A 139 10.78 -3.76 4.14
CA PHE A 139 10.16 -5.04 3.77
C PHE A 139 10.69 -6.20 4.61
N THR A 140 9.80 -7.05 5.11
CA THR A 140 10.14 -8.21 5.95
C THR A 140 9.76 -9.53 5.31
N THR A 141 8.52 -9.69 4.87
CA THR A 141 8.03 -10.94 4.27
C THR A 141 6.99 -10.68 3.19
N GLN A 142 6.87 -11.65 2.27
CA GLN A 142 5.75 -11.78 1.34
C GLN A 142 5.14 -13.17 1.53
N GLU A 143 3.83 -13.23 1.67
CA GLU A 143 3.06 -14.45 1.85
C GLU A 143 1.98 -14.55 0.77
N THR A 144 1.74 -15.76 0.27
CA THR A 144 0.56 -16.04 -0.56
C THR A 144 -0.62 -16.26 0.36
N TYR A 145 -1.74 -15.59 0.08
CA TYR A 145 -2.95 -15.62 0.89
C TYR A 145 -4.08 -16.36 0.17
N THR A 146 -4.82 -17.16 0.91
CA THR A 146 -6.12 -17.67 0.48
C THR A 146 -7.19 -16.61 0.74
N LEU A 147 -8.33 -16.69 0.04
CA LEU A 147 -9.48 -15.82 0.33
C LEU A 147 -9.94 -15.94 1.79
N SER A 148 -9.96 -17.15 2.36
CA SER A 148 -10.34 -17.34 3.77
C SER A 148 -9.39 -16.62 4.75
N GLN A 149 -8.09 -16.59 4.45
CA GLN A 149 -7.12 -15.84 5.27
C GLN A 149 -7.32 -14.33 5.12
N LEU A 150 -7.59 -13.86 3.90
CA LEU A 150 -7.88 -12.46 3.64
C LEU A 150 -9.11 -11.99 4.41
N PHE A 151 -10.23 -12.73 4.31
CA PHE A 151 -11.47 -12.41 5.04
C PHE A 151 -11.31 -12.51 6.57
N ALA A 152 -10.46 -13.42 7.06
CA ALA A 152 -10.13 -13.47 8.48
C ALA A 152 -9.37 -12.21 8.92
N ASP A 153 -8.43 -11.72 8.11
CA ASP A 153 -7.72 -10.46 8.37
C ASP A 153 -8.67 -9.25 8.26
N GLU A 154 -9.57 -9.18 7.26
CA GLU A 154 -10.61 -8.14 7.18
C GLU A 154 -11.46 -8.08 8.45
N SER A 155 -11.97 -9.23 8.89
CA SER A 155 -12.76 -9.32 10.12
C SER A 155 -11.97 -8.91 11.36
N LYS A 156 -10.69 -9.29 11.44
CA LYS A 156 -9.77 -8.95 12.54
C LYS A 156 -9.48 -7.45 12.58
N TYR A 157 -9.16 -6.87 11.44
CA TYR A 157 -8.75 -5.46 11.34
C TYR A 157 -9.91 -4.50 11.12
N LYS A 158 -11.12 -5.03 10.83
CA LYS A 158 -12.32 -4.23 10.49
C LYS A 158 -12.07 -3.32 9.29
N ASN A 159 -11.43 -3.87 8.27
CA ASN A 159 -11.06 -3.16 7.06
C ASN A 159 -11.34 -4.04 5.82
N ASP A 160 -11.90 -3.45 4.79
CA ASP A 160 -12.09 -4.07 3.47
C ASP A 160 -10.73 -4.09 2.74
N LEU A 161 -10.05 -5.22 2.77
CA LEU A 161 -8.69 -5.36 2.24
C LEU A 161 -8.64 -5.71 0.76
N ASN A 162 -9.74 -6.24 0.23
CA ASN A 162 -9.87 -6.62 -1.18
C ASN A 162 -10.65 -5.58 -2.00
N ASN A 163 -11.20 -4.56 -1.34
CA ASN A 163 -11.98 -3.49 -1.92
C ASN A 163 -13.24 -3.99 -2.66
N ASP A 164 -13.90 -5.02 -2.12
CA ASP A 164 -15.15 -5.56 -2.66
C ASP A 164 -16.41 -4.92 -2.05
N GLY A 165 -16.24 -4.01 -1.10
CA GLY A 165 -17.31 -3.27 -0.41
C GLY A 165 -17.85 -3.97 0.83
N SER A 166 -17.24 -5.10 1.25
CA SER A 166 -17.61 -5.83 2.46
C SER A 166 -16.42 -6.06 3.38
N ILE A 167 -16.69 -6.46 4.63
CA ILE A 167 -15.66 -6.80 5.61
C ILE A 167 -15.85 -8.27 5.98
N GLY A 168 -14.85 -9.08 5.65
CA GLY A 168 -14.86 -10.52 5.93
C GLY A 168 -15.67 -11.33 4.92
N ASP A 169 -15.83 -12.61 5.23
CA ASP A 169 -16.55 -13.53 4.36
C ASP A 169 -18.07 -13.33 4.50
N VAL A 170 -18.71 -12.95 3.42
CA VAL A 170 -20.14 -12.65 3.39
C VAL A 170 -20.89 -13.69 2.55
N ILE A 171 -22.20 -13.81 2.77
CA ILE A 171 -23.06 -14.67 1.99
C ILE A 171 -23.21 -14.10 0.57
N THR A 172 -22.85 -14.89 -0.44
CA THR A 172 -22.98 -14.53 -1.86
C THR A 172 -24.15 -15.24 -2.55
N ALA A 173 -24.60 -16.37 -2.01
CA ALA A 173 -25.77 -17.09 -2.53
C ALA A 173 -26.53 -17.83 -1.42
N VAL A 174 -27.85 -17.80 -1.51
CA VAL A 174 -28.73 -18.69 -0.76
C VAL A 174 -29.04 -19.90 -1.66
N ILE A 175 -28.48 -21.06 -1.30
CA ILE A 175 -28.62 -22.28 -2.09
C ILE A 175 -29.95 -22.95 -1.82
N GLY A 176 -30.42 -22.92 -0.59
CA GLY A 176 -31.72 -23.44 -0.18
C GLY A 176 -32.05 -23.00 1.23
N ASP A 177 -33.31 -22.66 1.45
CA ASP A 177 -33.83 -22.28 2.76
C ASP A 177 -35.23 -22.89 2.91
N ASN A 178 -35.51 -23.57 4.01
CA ASN A 178 -36.80 -24.14 4.34
C ASN A 178 -37.56 -23.34 5.42
N GLY A 179 -37.08 -22.11 5.72
CA GLY A 179 -37.64 -21.23 6.75
C GLY A 179 -37.19 -21.55 8.18
N SER A 180 -36.39 -22.61 8.35
CA SER A 180 -35.81 -22.97 9.65
C SER A 180 -34.30 -23.19 9.58
N ILE A 181 -33.84 -23.73 8.46
CA ILE A 181 -32.40 -23.96 8.21
C ILE A 181 -32.12 -23.59 6.75
N GLY A 182 -31.14 -22.72 6.54
CA GLY A 182 -30.63 -22.32 5.24
C GLY A 182 -29.26 -22.94 4.94
N LEU A 183 -29.04 -23.23 3.65
CA LEU A 183 -27.72 -23.53 3.09
C LEU A 183 -27.26 -22.34 2.25
N TYR A 184 -26.14 -21.81 2.60
CA TYR A 184 -25.58 -20.58 2.02
C TYR A 184 -24.20 -20.84 1.41
N GLN A 185 -23.85 -20.07 0.40
CA GLN A 185 -22.48 -20.02 -0.13
C GLN A 185 -21.88 -18.67 0.19
N THR A 186 -20.61 -18.66 0.63
CA THR A 186 -19.87 -17.46 1.00
C THR A 186 -18.98 -16.98 -0.15
N GLY A 187 -18.43 -15.78 -0.05
CA GLY A 187 -17.49 -15.18 -1.00
C GLY A 187 -16.20 -15.97 -1.15
N SER A 188 -15.75 -16.68 -0.09
CA SER A 188 -14.61 -17.60 -0.16
C SER A 188 -14.90 -18.90 -0.89
N GLY A 189 -16.17 -19.14 -1.26
CA GLY A 189 -16.65 -20.38 -1.85
C GLY A 189 -16.95 -21.47 -0.82
N SER A 190 -16.94 -21.15 0.48
CA SER A 190 -17.34 -22.04 1.56
C SER A 190 -18.85 -22.21 1.61
N TYR A 191 -19.34 -23.27 2.27
CA TYR A 191 -20.75 -23.48 2.51
C TYR A 191 -21.04 -23.40 4.00
N LEU A 192 -22.12 -22.68 4.34
CA LEU A 192 -22.60 -22.51 5.70
C LEU A 192 -24.02 -23.06 5.82
N ILE A 193 -24.30 -23.79 6.92
CA ILE A 193 -25.67 -24.16 7.31
C ILE A 193 -26.00 -23.35 8.55
N ASP A 194 -27.05 -22.56 8.49
CA ASP A 194 -27.45 -21.66 9.56
C ASP A 194 -28.98 -21.59 9.69
N ASN A 195 -29.45 -21.26 10.90
CA ASN A 195 -30.87 -21.16 11.23
C ASN A 195 -31.30 -19.71 11.57
N SER A 196 -30.46 -18.74 11.36
CA SER A 196 -30.74 -17.32 11.66
C SER A 196 -31.39 -16.57 10.51
N GLY A 197 -31.57 -17.22 9.34
CA GLY A 197 -32.21 -16.60 8.17
C GLY A 197 -31.33 -15.56 7.49
N LEU A 198 -30.04 -15.90 7.27
CA LEU A 198 -29.07 -15.03 6.60
C LEU A 198 -29.50 -14.68 5.17
N GLY A 199 -29.20 -13.48 4.75
CA GLY A 199 -29.36 -12.97 3.39
C GLY A 199 -28.04 -12.76 2.66
N ILE A 200 -28.11 -12.49 1.35
CA ILE A 200 -26.93 -12.09 0.57
C ILE A 200 -26.38 -10.79 1.14
N GLY A 201 -25.06 -10.76 1.39
CA GLY A 201 -24.35 -9.64 2.01
C GLY A 201 -24.20 -9.74 3.53
N ASP A 202 -24.90 -10.68 4.19
CA ASP A 202 -24.73 -10.90 5.62
C ASP A 202 -23.39 -11.56 5.91
N SER A 203 -22.78 -11.23 7.06
CA SER A 203 -21.54 -11.87 7.53
C SER A 203 -21.77 -13.35 7.77
N SER A 204 -20.81 -14.17 7.35
CA SER A 204 -20.83 -15.61 7.58
C SER A 204 -20.37 -16.01 9.01
N VAL A 205 -20.08 -15.06 9.87
CA VAL A 205 -19.53 -15.23 11.24
C VAL A 205 -20.38 -14.48 12.25
#